data_8c1392781539b6f503c8571e829ac76a
#
_entry.id   8c1392781539b6f503c8571e829ac76a
#
_cell.length_a   1.000
_cell.length_b   1.000
_cell.length_c   1.000
_cell.angle_alpha   90.00
_cell.angle_beta   90.00
_cell.angle_gamma   90.00
#
_symmetry.space_group_name_H-M   'P 1'
#
loop_
_entity.id
_entity.type
_entity.pdbx_description
1 polymer ?
#
loop_
_entity_poly.entity_id
_entity_poly.type
_entity_poly.pdbx_seq_one_letter_code
_entity_poly.pdbx_strand_id
1 'polypeptide(L)'
;MKKSKKKYSLALITLFLMISMVSVTALNKNEEIFIKNGPRDKKKLAITFDDGPHPKETEQVLDVLKKHDVKATFFVAGKHVNWYTKPFIRASKEGHEIGNHTFNHPDISNMSPLEIENEIIKCEEIITKITGKKPTLFRPPYGSYKESELSNIAKKHGYKVVLWTTVDTKDWKNPGASNIANAIINNAKNGDIILLHDYATNNTVEALDIFIPEMKKRGYEFVTVSELYN
;
A
#
# COMPACT_ATOMS: atom_id res chain seq x y z
N MET A 1 58.45 -31.48 -0.90
CA MET A 1 57.17 -31.24 -1.58
C MET A 1 55.95 -31.48 -0.72
N LYS A 2 55.87 -31.05 0.55
CA LYS A 2 54.70 -31.32 1.45
C LYS A 2 54.05 -30.07 2.05
N LYS A 3 54.50 -28.84 1.69
CA LYS A 3 53.95 -27.59 2.29
C LYS A 3 52.83 -26.88 1.48
N SER A 4 52.55 -27.32 0.24
CA SER A 4 51.58 -26.66 -0.64
C SER A 4 50.12 -27.10 -0.35
N LYS A 5 49.85 -28.35 0.01
CA LYS A 5 48.50 -28.88 0.21
C LYS A 5 47.73 -28.30 1.42
N LYS A 6 48.45 -27.85 2.47
CA LYS A 6 47.81 -27.27 3.66
C LYS A 6 47.25 -25.88 3.43
N LYS A 7 47.83 -25.05 2.53
CA LYS A 7 47.36 -23.68 2.25
C LYS A 7 46.03 -23.65 1.46
N TYR A 8 45.84 -24.61 0.54
CA TYR A 8 44.60 -24.69 -0.22
C TYR A 8 43.43 -25.20 0.59
N SER A 9 43.67 -26.09 1.55
CA SER A 9 42.63 -26.60 2.47
C SER A 9 42.06 -25.49 3.37
N LEU A 10 42.90 -24.57 3.86
CA LEU A 10 42.47 -23.48 4.73
C LEU A 10 41.69 -22.39 3.95
N ALA A 11 42.11 -22.09 2.71
CA ALA A 11 41.44 -21.13 1.84
C ALA A 11 40.05 -21.64 1.37
N LEU A 12 39.92 -22.95 1.13
CA LEU A 12 38.63 -23.55 0.78
C LEU A 12 37.66 -23.56 1.96
N ILE A 13 38.14 -23.79 3.20
CA ILE A 13 37.31 -23.77 4.41
C ILE A 13 36.82 -22.34 4.73
N THR A 14 37.68 -21.34 4.56
CA THR A 14 37.29 -19.93 4.75
C THR A 14 36.31 -19.45 3.69
N LEU A 15 36.45 -19.87 2.43
CA LEU A 15 35.51 -19.54 1.36
C LEU A 15 34.13 -20.20 1.59
N PHE A 16 34.13 -21.47 2.06
CA PHE A 16 32.88 -22.19 2.36
C PHE A 16 32.16 -21.58 3.56
N LEU A 17 32.88 -21.12 4.59
CA LEU A 17 32.31 -20.40 5.74
C LEU A 17 31.76 -19.01 5.36
N MET A 18 32.42 -18.28 4.47
CA MET A 18 31.89 -17.00 3.97
C MET A 18 30.63 -17.19 3.12
N ILE A 19 30.57 -18.21 2.26
CA ILE A 19 29.39 -18.52 1.47
C ILE A 19 28.23 -18.95 2.36
N SER A 20 28.48 -19.72 3.43
CA SER A 20 27.44 -20.11 4.40
C SER A 20 26.93 -18.93 5.23
N MET A 21 27.79 -17.98 5.61
CA MET A 21 27.37 -16.74 6.31
C MET A 21 26.51 -15.84 5.43
N VAL A 22 26.86 -15.67 4.15
CA VAL A 22 26.05 -14.88 3.19
C VAL A 22 24.69 -15.52 2.98
N SER A 23 24.61 -16.86 2.95
CA SER A 23 23.34 -17.58 2.78
C SER A 23 22.44 -17.48 4.04
N VAL A 24 23.03 -17.46 5.24
CA VAL A 24 22.28 -17.35 6.51
C VAL A 24 21.77 -15.93 6.75
N THR A 25 22.49 -14.91 6.33
CA THR A 25 21.99 -13.51 6.42
C THR A 25 20.89 -13.18 5.41
N ALA A 26 20.82 -13.89 4.29
CA ALA A 26 19.72 -13.75 3.32
C ALA A 26 18.42 -14.46 3.76
N LEU A 27 18.48 -15.39 4.71
CA LEU A 27 17.32 -16.18 5.17
C LEU A 27 16.55 -15.60 6.37
N ASN A 28 17.02 -14.50 6.97
CA ASN A 28 16.39 -13.88 8.14
C ASN A 28 15.94 -12.42 7.90
N LYS A 29 15.50 -12.06 6.68
CA LYS A 29 14.59 -10.94 6.54
C LYS A 29 13.24 -11.43 7.05
N ASN A 30 12.97 -11.27 8.36
CA ASN A 30 11.60 -11.33 8.86
C ASN A 30 10.81 -10.32 8.03
N GLU A 31 10.09 -10.79 7.02
CA GLU A 31 9.31 -9.91 6.17
C GLU A 31 8.27 -9.23 7.06
N GLU A 32 8.43 -7.95 7.30
CA GLU A 32 7.48 -7.16 8.05
C GLU A 32 6.12 -7.27 7.39
N ILE A 33 5.14 -7.82 8.11
CA ILE A 33 3.78 -8.04 7.60
C ILE A 33 3.01 -6.73 7.57
N PHE A 34 3.25 -5.87 8.58
CA PHE A 34 2.55 -4.59 8.73
C PHE A 34 3.42 -3.43 8.27
N ILE A 35 2.96 -2.71 7.25
CA ILE A 35 3.61 -1.52 6.70
C ILE A 35 2.85 -0.29 7.20
N LYS A 36 3.53 0.60 7.94
CA LYS A 36 2.97 1.86 8.45
C LYS A 36 3.57 3.08 7.76
N ASN A 37 4.77 2.95 7.25
CA ASN A 37 5.49 3.97 6.48
C ASN A 37 6.62 3.30 5.68
N GLY A 38 7.16 4.03 4.71
CA GLY A 38 8.40 3.68 4.02
C GLY A 38 9.65 4.25 4.71
N PRO A 39 10.83 4.09 4.08
CA PRO A 39 12.10 4.65 4.53
C PRO A 39 12.03 6.17 4.72
N ARG A 40 12.71 6.67 5.76
CA ARG A 40 12.69 8.10 6.15
C ARG A 40 13.84 8.92 5.55
N ASP A 41 14.73 8.29 4.82
CA ASP A 41 15.92 8.91 4.21
C ASP A 41 15.66 9.53 2.84
N LYS A 42 14.53 9.21 2.20
CA LYS A 42 14.14 9.73 0.88
C LYS A 42 12.84 10.54 0.97
N LYS A 43 12.78 11.65 0.22
CA LYS A 43 11.58 12.48 0.10
C LYS A 43 10.53 11.82 -0.79
N LYS A 44 10.01 10.68 -0.36
CA LYS A 44 8.94 9.96 -1.03
C LYS A 44 7.67 9.95 -0.18
N LEU A 45 6.52 9.98 -0.83
CA LEU A 45 5.17 9.88 -0.23
C LEU A 45 4.34 8.90 -1.04
N ALA A 46 3.49 8.12 -0.39
CA ALA A 46 2.46 7.34 -1.05
C ALA A 46 1.08 7.93 -0.78
N ILE A 47 0.38 8.34 -1.84
CA ILE A 47 -1.04 8.69 -1.74
C ILE A 47 -1.83 7.40 -1.85
N THR A 48 -2.75 7.18 -0.91
CA THR A 48 -3.62 6.02 -0.91
C THR A 48 -5.09 6.42 -0.79
N PHE A 49 -5.96 5.70 -1.48
CA PHE A 49 -7.40 5.90 -1.44
C PHE A 49 -8.09 4.62 -0.98
N ASP A 50 -9.02 4.76 -0.04
CA ASP A 50 -9.83 3.66 0.49
C ASP A 50 -11.28 3.76 -0.01
N ASP A 51 -12.02 2.66 0.10
CA ASP A 51 -13.45 2.49 -0.13
C ASP A 51 -13.90 2.43 -1.59
N GLY A 52 -13.20 3.04 -2.52
CA GLY A 52 -13.58 3.04 -3.94
C GLY A 52 -13.70 1.64 -4.57
N PRO A 53 -14.04 1.59 -5.86
CA PRO A 53 -14.25 2.72 -6.74
C PRO A 53 -15.63 3.36 -6.58
N HIS A 54 -15.75 4.64 -6.96
CA HIS A 54 -17.00 5.37 -7.14
C HIS A 54 -17.12 5.90 -8.57
N PRO A 55 -18.32 5.93 -9.19
CA PRO A 55 -18.47 6.23 -10.61
C PRO A 55 -18.10 7.68 -10.98
N LYS A 56 -18.09 8.59 -10.03
CA LYS A 56 -17.73 9.99 -10.24
C LYS A 56 -16.43 10.37 -9.54
N GLU A 57 -16.31 10.14 -8.24
CA GLU A 57 -15.16 10.61 -7.46
C GLU A 57 -13.86 9.92 -7.89
N THR A 58 -13.86 8.60 -8.09
CA THR A 58 -12.66 7.90 -8.56
C THR A 58 -12.22 8.41 -9.93
N GLU A 59 -13.16 8.67 -10.86
CA GLU A 59 -12.82 9.23 -12.17
C GLU A 59 -12.16 10.62 -12.03
N GLN A 60 -12.69 11.49 -11.16
CA GLN A 60 -12.13 12.82 -10.91
C GLN A 60 -10.76 12.76 -10.21
N VAL A 61 -10.58 11.84 -9.26
CA VAL A 61 -9.28 11.58 -8.62
C VAL A 61 -8.25 11.17 -9.68
N LEU A 62 -8.60 10.25 -10.57
CA LEU A 62 -7.72 9.79 -11.65
C LEU A 62 -7.36 10.92 -12.63
N ASP A 63 -8.30 11.82 -12.94
CA ASP A 63 -8.02 12.99 -13.77
C ASP A 63 -6.97 13.91 -13.13
N VAL A 64 -7.07 14.18 -11.83
CA VAL A 64 -6.11 15.00 -11.10
C VAL A 64 -4.75 14.31 -10.98
N LEU A 65 -4.71 13.02 -10.64
CA LEU A 65 -3.47 12.25 -10.59
C LEU A 65 -2.74 12.25 -11.94
N LYS A 66 -3.48 12.08 -13.03
CA LYS A 66 -2.95 12.15 -14.40
C LYS A 66 -2.44 13.54 -14.75
N LYS A 67 -3.18 14.61 -14.42
CA LYS A 67 -2.77 16.01 -14.62
C LYS A 67 -1.43 16.30 -13.97
N HIS A 68 -1.20 15.75 -12.78
CA HIS A 68 0.03 15.94 -12.02
C HIS A 68 1.11 14.88 -12.26
N ASP A 69 0.88 13.91 -13.16
CA ASP A 69 1.78 12.76 -13.39
C ASP A 69 2.19 12.10 -12.06
N VAL A 70 1.19 11.59 -11.32
CA VAL A 70 1.34 10.93 -10.03
C VAL A 70 0.67 9.56 -10.07
N LYS A 71 1.35 8.55 -9.52
CA LYS A 71 0.75 7.25 -9.24
C LYS A 71 0.35 7.15 -7.77
N ALA A 72 -0.71 6.40 -7.51
CA ALA A 72 -1.28 6.18 -6.18
C ALA A 72 -1.64 4.71 -5.98
N THR A 73 -2.00 4.33 -4.75
CA THR A 73 -2.50 3.00 -4.42
C THR A 73 -3.97 3.09 -3.99
N PHE A 74 -4.82 2.29 -4.62
CA PHE A 74 -6.26 2.22 -4.33
C PHE A 74 -6.59 0.93 -3.59
N PHE A 75 -7.02 1.03 -2.34
CA PHE A 75 -7.54 -0.09 -1.55
C PHE A 75 -9.03 -0.19 -1.78
N VAL A 76 -9.43 -1.09 -2.67
CA VAL A 76 -10.80 -1.15 -3.18
C VAL A 76 -11.68 -2.10 -2.39
N ALA A 77 -12.94 -1.71 -2.15
CA ALA A 77 -13.98 -2.59 -1.64
C ALA A 77 -14.56 -3.43 -2.79
N GLY A 78 -14.51 -4.75 -2.68
CA GLY A 78 -14.89 -5.67 -3.77
C GLY A 78 -16.31 -5.46 -4.30
N LYS A 79 -17.28 -5.14 -3.43
CA LYS A 79 -18.65 -4.81 -3.83
C LYS A 79 -18.72 -3.59 -4.74
N HIS A 80 -17.88 -2.56 -4.49
CA HIS A 80 -17.82 -1.36 -5.32
C HIS A 80 -17.14 -1.63 -6.66
N VAL A 81 -16.12 -2.49 -6.69
CA VAL A 81 -15.53 -2.98 -7.94
C VAL A 81 -16.58 -3.66 -8.82
N ASN A 82 -17.47 -4.45 -8.20
CA ASN A 82 -18.56 -5.13 -8.90
C ASN A 82 -19.60 -4.15 -9.46
N TRP A 83 -19.91 -3.09 -8.71
CA TRP A 83 -20.89 -2.07 -9.12
C TRP A 83 -20.33 -1.07 -10.13
N TYR A 84 -19.07 -0.70 -9.99
CA TYR A 84 -18.44 0.41 -10.72
C TYR A 84 -17.14 -0.03 -11.39
N THR A 85 -17.23 -1.07 -12.22
CA THR A 85 -16.08 -1.71 -12.88
C THR A 85 -15.29 -0.74 -13.78
N LYS A 86 -15.95 0.27 -14.40
CA LYS A 86 -15.29 1.19 -15.36
C LYS A 86 -14.17 2.03 -14.71
N PRO A 87 -14.39 2.80 -13.64
CA PRO A 87 -13.31 3.54 -12.98
C PRO A 87 -12.23 2.62 -12.38
N PHE A 88 -12.59 1.43 -11.91
CA PHE A 88 -11.62 0.43 -11.45
C PHE A 88 -10.67 -0.02 -12.57
N ILE A 89 -11.21 -0.38 -13.74
CA ILE A 89 -10.39 -0.74 -14.91
C ILE A 89 -9.48 0.42 -15.30
N ARG A 90 -9.99 1.66 -15.27
CA ARG A 90 -9.22 2.85 -15.57
C ARG A 90 -8.03 3.00 -14.61
N ALA A 91 -8.27 2.94 -13.31
CA ALA A 91 -7.22 3.01 -12.30
C ALA A 91 -6.10 1.99 -12.55
N SER A 92 -6.47 0.73 -12.78
CA SER A 92 -5.50 -0.33 -13.09
C SER A 92 -4.74 -0.10 -14.40
N LYS A 93 -5.42 0.34 -15.49
CA LYS A 93 -4.79 0.59 -16.79
C LYS A 93 -3.89 1.81 -16.80
N GLU A 94 -4.18 2.82 -16.01
CA GLU A 94 -3.33 4.01 -15.85
C GLU A 94 -2.10 3.74 -14.96
N GLY A 95 -1.93 2.50 -14.47
CA GLY A 95 -0.73 2.06 -13.74
C GLY A 95 -0.74 2.43 -12.27
N HIS A 96 -1.90 2.67 -11.68
CA HIS A 96 -2.05 2.77 -10.24
C HIS A 96 -2.00 1.38 -9.60
N GLU A 97 -1.52 1.30 -8.37
CA GLU A 97 -1.50 0.07 -7.61
C GLU A 97 -2.87 -0.23 -7.01
N ILE A 98 -3.28 -1.49 -7.06
CA ILE A 98 -4.56 -1.94 -6.50
C ILE A 98 -4.29 -2.81 -5.28
N GLY A 99 -4.85 -2.41 -4.15
CA GLY A 99 -4.90 -3.16 -2.90
C GLY A 99 -6.31 -3.67 -2.58
N ASN A 100 -6.39 -4.60 -1.66
CA ASN A 100 -7.63 -5.23 -1.19
C ASN A 100 -8.12 -4.53 0.09
N HIS A 101 -9.39 -4.15 0.13
CA HIS A 101 -10.05 -3.52 1.30
C HIS A 101 -11.27 -4.30 1.77
N THR A 102 -11.21 -5.64 1.70
CA THR A 102 -12.34 -6.56 1.91
C THR A 102 -13.41 -6.46 0.82
N PHE A 103 -14.37 -7.38 0.81
CA PHE A 103 -15.44 -7.35 -0.18
C PHE A 103 -16.57 -6.41 0.23
N ASN A 104 -17.09 -6.52 1.46
CA ASN A 104 -18.23 -5.76 1.96
C ASN A 104 -17.87 -4.56 2.85
N HIS A 105 -16.59 -4.37 3.17
CA HIS A 105 -16.11 -3.32 4.08
C HIS A 105 -16.63 -3.46 5.52
N PRO A 106 -16.59 -4.65 6.16
CA PRO A 106 -16.97 -4.81 7.56
C PRO A 106 -15.87 -4.37 8.52
N ASP A 107 -16.22 -4.07 9.77
CA ASP A 107 -15.23 -4.04 10.85
C ASP A 107 -14.80 -5.47 11.19
N ILE A 108 -13.59 -5.83 10.80
CA ILE A 108 -13.08 -7.19 10.94
C ILE A 108 -12.59 -7.53 12.35
N SER A 109 -12.51 -6.57 13.27
CA SER A 109 -12.01 -6.80 14.63
C SER A 109 -12.87 -7.75 15.47
N ASN A 110 -14.17 -7.86 15.12
CA ASN A 110 -15.14 -8.70 15.80
C ASN A 110 -15.54 -9.95 15.00
N MET A 111 -14.92 -10.18 13.85
CA MET A 111 -15.21 -11.33 12.98
C MET A 111 -14.30 -12.52 13.33
N SER A 112 -14.76 -13.72 13.02
CA SER A 112 -13.93 -14.93 13.11
C SER A 112 -12.85 -14.92 12.00
N PRO A 113 -11.73 -15.63 12.18
CA PRO A 113 -10.68 -15.74 11.16
C PRO A 113 -11.20 -16.22 9.80
N LEU A 114 -12.17 -17.15 9.79
CA LEU A 114 -12.75 -17.66 8.55
C LEU A 114 -13.60 -16.60 7.83
N GLU A 115 -14.36 -15.79 8.56
CA GLU A 115 -15.14 -14.69 7.98
C GLU A 115 -14.24 -13.62 7.40
N ILE A 116 -13.14 -13.25 8.10
CA ILE A 116 -12.13 -12.31 7.60
C ILE A 116 -11.50 -12.84 6.32
N GLU A 117 -11.07 -14.11 6.33
CA GLU A 117 -10.47 -14.76 5.16
C GLU A 117 -11.42 -14.75 3.96
N ASN A 118 -12.69 -15.05 4.16
CA ASN A 118 -13.71 -15.03 3.11
C ASN A 118 -13.91 -13.62 2.52
N GLU A 119 -13.90 -12.57 3.34
CA GLU A 119 -13.99 -11.18 2.88
C GLU A 119 -12.78 -10.80 2.01
N ILE A 120 -11.57 -11.20 2.41
CA ILE A 120 -10.34 -10.96 1.67
C ILE A 120 -10.34 -11.73 0.34
N ILE A 121 -10.67 -13.02 0.36
CA ILE A 121 -10.67 -13.88 -0.85
C ILE A 121 -11.69 -13.38 -1.88
N LYS A 122 -12.92 -13.07 -1.47
CA LYS A 122 -13.94 -12.56 -2.39
C LYS A 122 -13.50 -11.27 -3.10
N CYS A 123 -12.83 -10.36 -2.38
CA CYS A 123 -12.29 -9.15 -2.98
C CYS A 123 -11.10 -9.46 -3.90
N GLU A 124 -10.19 -10.36 -3.50
CA GLU A 124 -9.07 -10.82 -4.33
C GLU A 124 -9.55 -11.41 -5.67
N GLU A 125 -10.58 -12.25 -5.62
CA GLU A 125 -11.11 -12.92 -6.81
C GLU A 125 -11.64 -11.91 -7.83
N ILE A 126 -12.40 -10.89 -7.41
CA ILE A 126 -12.93 -9.89 -8.33
C ILE A 126 -11.83 -8.99 -8.89
N ILE A 127 -10.85 -8.58 -8.08
CA ILE A 127 -9.69 -7.81 -8.53
C ILE A 127 -8.93 -8.64 -9.57
N THR A 128 -8.58 -9.88 -9.25
CA THR A 128 -7.79 -10.76 -10.10
C THR A 128 -8.52 -11.07 -11.42
N LYS A 129 -9.84 -11.33 -11.36
CA LYS A 129 -10.67 -11.59 -12.54
C LYS A 129 -10.62 -10.44 -13.56
N ILE A 130 -10.61 -9.19 -13.08
CA ILE A 130 -10.68 -8.02 -13.96
C ILE A 130 -9.28 -7.56 -14.40
N THR A 131 -8.30 -7.57 -13.49
CA THR A 131 -6.95 -7.04 -13.76
C THR A 131 -5.97 -8.08 -14.28
N GLY A 132 -6.26 -9.38 -14.09
CA GLY A 132 -5.33 -10.47 -14.34
C GLY A 132 -4.19 -10.55 -13.31
N LYS A 133 -4.22 -9.74 -12.25
CA LYS A 133 -3.16 -9.67 -11.22
C LYS A 133 -3.76 -9.83 -9.83
N LYS A 134 -3.17 -10.72 -9.03
CA LYS A 134 -3.50 -10.86 -7.62
C LYS A 134 -2.96 -9.64 -6.85
N PRO A 135 -3.78 -8.96 -6.02
CA PRO A 135 -3.29 -7.91 -5.12
C PRO A 135 -2.41 -8.52 -4.02
N THR A 136 -1.36 -7.82 -3.64
CA THR A 136 -0.43 -8.23 -2.58
C THR A 136 -0.52 -7.34 -1.34
N LEU A 137 -1.28 -6.24 -1.43
CA LEU A 137 -1.51 -5.31 -0.34
C LEU A 137 -2.94 -5.43 0.17
N PHE A 138 -3.09 -5.47 1.48
CA PHE A 138 -4.38 -5.47 2.18
C PHE A 138 -4.43 -4.33 3.20
N ARG A 139 -5.54 -3.62 3.26
CA ARG A 139 -5.80 -2.65 4.34
C ARG A 139 -7.08 -3.03 5.06
N PRO A 140 -7.05 -3.20 6.41
CA PRO A 140 -8.25 -3.50 7.16
C PRO A 140 -9.17 -2.27 7.20
N PRO A 141 -10.49 -2.42 6.95
CA PRO A 141 -11.47 -1.36 7.13
C PRO A 141 -11.35 -0.71 8.52
N TYR A 142 -11.50 0.61 8.57
CA TYR A 142 -11.40 1.42 9.80
C TYR A 142 -10.03 1.35 10.50
N GLY A 143 -9.05 0.63 9.98
CA GLY A 143 -7.80 0.31 10.69
C GLY A 143 -8.04 -0.57 11.93
N SER A 144 -9.16 -1.29 11.98
CA SER A 144 -9.61 -2.09 13.13
C SER A 144 -9.33 -3.57 12.86
N TYR A 145 -8.51 -4.22 13.71
CA TYR A 145 -8.13 -5.62 13.54
C TYR A 145 -7.51 -6.20 14.81
N LYS A 146 -7.49 -7.54 14.91
CA LYS A 146 -6.68 -8.28 15.87
C LYS A 146 -5.37 -8.71 15.19
N GLU A 147 -4.24 -8.25 15.70
CA GLU A 147 -2.95 -8.37 15.04
C GLU A 147 -2.54 -9.84 14.78
N SER A 148 -2.69 -10.72 15.75
CA SER A 148 -2.33 -12.13 15.61
C SER A 148 -3.15 -12.84 14.54
N GLU A 149 -4.45 -12.61 14.49
CA GLU A 149 -5.36 -13.22 13.52
C GLU A 149 -5.06 -12.71 12.11
N LEU A 150 -4.97 -11.39 11.94
CA LEU A 150 -4.72 -10.78 10.64
C LEU A 150 -3.33 -11.13 10.11
N SER A 151 -2.29 -11.18 10.97
CA SER A 151 -0.93 -11.59 10.60
C SER A 151 -0.91 -13.01 10.02
N ASN A 152 -1.64 -13.96 10.63
CA ASN A 152 -1.70 -15.34 10.16
C ASN A 152 -2.39 -15.44 8.79
N ILE A 153 -3.52 -14.74 8.62
CA ILE A 153 -4.25 -14.70 7.35
C ILE A 153 -3.40 -14.06 6.25
N ALA A 154 -2.78 -12.91 6.56
CA ALA A 154 -1.94 -12.19 5.61
C ALA A 154 -0.75 -13.06 5.13
N LYS A 155 -0.06 -13.72 6.05
CA LYS A 155 1.03 -14.67 5.71
C LYS A 155 0.54 -15.80 4.84
N LYS A 156 -0.59 -16.43 5.19
CA LYS A 156 -1.19 -17.54 4.45
C LYS A 156 -1.47 -17.18 2.99
N HIS A 157 -1.93 -15.96 2.74
CA HIS A 157 -2.34 -15.51 1.40
C HIS A 157 -1.31 -14.62 0.69
N GLY A 158 -0.15 -14.38 1.30
CA GLY A 158 0.92 -13.57 0.70
C GLY A 158 0.62 -12.07 0.67
N TYR A 159 -0.11 -11.55 1.65
CA TYR A 159 -0.41 -10.14 1.79
C TYR A 159 0.57 -9.42 2.72
N LYS A 160 0.85 -8.15 2.39
CA LYS A 160 1.33 -7.14 3.35
C LYS A 160 0.13 -6.34 3.82
N VAL A 161 0.05 -6.11 5.13
CA VAL A 161 -0.99 -5.28 5.74
C VAL A 161 -0.51 -3.83 5.78
N VAL A 162 -1.20 -2.95 5.07
CA VAL A 162 -0.81 -1.54 4.94
C VAL A 162 -1.71 -0.68 5.81
N LEU A 163 -1.11 0.05 6.72
CA LEU A 163 -1.76 1.10 7.48
C LEU A 163 -1.38 2.47 6.90
N TRP A 164 -1.56 3.53 7.67
CA TRP A 164 -1.18 4.89 7.28
C TRP A 164 -0.43 5.60 8.41
N THR A 165 0.17 6.70 8.07
CA THR A 165 0.88 7.52 9.03
C THR A 165 -0.05 8.53 9.73
N THR A 166 0.50 9.28 10.67
CA THR A 166 -0.24 10.20 11.54
C THR A 166 -0.81 11.45 10.85
N VAL A 167 -0.64 11.59 9.53
CA VAL A 167 -1.31 12.64 8.76
C VAL A 167 -2.77 12.24 8.59
N ASP A 168 -3.60 12.61 9.55
CA ASP A 168 -5.03 12.35 9.55
C ASP A 168 -5.76 13.50 8.87
N THR A 169 -6.09 13.33 7.60
CA THR A 169 -6.80 14.36 6.81
C THR A 169 -8.26 14.46 7.17
N LYS A 170 -8.86 13.38 7.66
CA LYS A 170 -10.32 13.24 7.92
C LYS A 170 -11.17 13.69 6.74
N ASP A 171 -10.71 13.44 5.51
CA ASP A 171 -11.38 13.86 4.28
C ASP A 171 -12.82 13.32 4.18
N TRP A 172 -13.07 12.11 4.73
CA TRP A 172 -14.40 11.51 4.86
C TRP A 172 -15.39 12.33 5.71
N LYS A 173 -14.90 13.31 6.54
CA LYS A 173 -15.74 14.30 7.24
C LYS A 173 -16.03 15.54 6.42
N ASN A 174 -15.51 15.62 5.21
CA ASN A 174 -15.63 16.77 4.31
C ASN A 174 -15.24 18.13 4.97
N PRO A 175 -14.04 18.24 5.59
CA PRO A 175 -13.64 19.45 6.33
C PRO A 175 -13.29 20.62 5.42
N GLY A 176 -13.41 20.48 4.11
CA GLY A 176 -12.99 21.44 3.09
C GLY A 176 -11.62 21.12 2.50
N ALA A 177 -11.48 21.35 1.20
CA ALA A 177 -10.28 20.99 0.42
C ALA A 177 -8.99 21.60 0.98
N SER A 178 -9.02 22.89 1.34
CA SER A 178 -7.88 23.59 1.94
C SER A 178 -7.43 22.97 3.27
N ASN A 179 -8.36 22.50 4.11
CA ASN A 179 -8.02 21.86 5.39
C ASN A 179 -7.36 20.51 5.17
N ILE A 180 -7.86 19.70 4.24
CA ILE A 180 -7.26 18.44 3.84
C ILE A 180 -5.84 18.66 3.30
N ALA A 181 -5.69 19.60 2.35
CA ALA A 181 -4.40 19.92 1.76
C ALA A 181 -3.39 20.44 2.80
N ASN A 182 -3.80 21.37 3.67
CA ASN A 182 -2.93 21.93 4.72
C ASN A 182 -2.50 20.87 5.75
N ALA A 183 -3.37 19.92 6.08
CA ALA A 183 -2.99 18.80 6.96
C ALA A 183 -1.81 18.03 6.38
N ILE A 184 -1.80 17.76 5.07
CA ILE A 184 -0.70 17.07 4.38
C ILE A 184 0.53 17.96 4.27
N ILE A 185 0.37 19.19 3.76
CA ILE A 185 1.46 20.14 3.50
C ILE A 185 2.27 20.46 4.76
N ASN A 186 1.60 20.55 5.91
CA ASN A 186 2.23 20.97 7.16
C ASN A 186 2.80 19.79 7.98
N ASN A 187 2.29 18.57 7.79
CA ASN A 187 2.62 17.46 8.68
C ASN A 187 3.28 16.28 8.01
N ALA A 188 3.20 16.15 6.66
CA ALA A 188 3.77 15.00 5.96
C ALA A 188 5.30 14.97 6.09
N LYS A 189 5.82 13.77 6.31
CA LYS A 189 7.25 13.47 6.46
C LYS A 189 7.68 12.46 5.39
N ASN A 190 8.98 12.37 5.18
CA ASN A 190 9.55 11.37 4.27
C ASN A 190 9.01 9.97 4.59
N GLY A 191 8.60 9.23 3.56
CA GLY A 191 8.11 7.87 3.69
C GLY A 191 6.67 7.76 4.22
N ASP A 192 5.92 8.84 4.32
CA ASP A 192 4.53 8.75 4.79
C ASP A 192 3.61 8.09 3.77
N ILE A 193 2.67 7.31 4.30
CA ILE A 193 1.52 6.77 3.59
C ILE A 193 0.31 7.62 3.99
N ILE A 194 -0.22 8.36 3.03
CA ILE A 194 -1.31 9.32 3.23
C ILE A 194 -2.63 8.61 2.97
N LEU A 195 -3.53 8.63 3.94
CA LEU A 195 -4.89 8.11 3.81
C LEU A 195 -5.83 9.19 3.31
N LEU A 196 -6.48 8.88 2.21
CA LEU A 196 -7.60 9.58 1.61
C LEU A 196 -8.68 8.56 1.20
N HIS A 197 -9.82 9.06 0.75
CA HIS A 197 -10.92 8.24 0.25
C HIS A 197 -11.38 8.74 -1.12
N ASP A 198 -11.80 7.81 -1.99
CA ASP A 198 -12.37 8.11 -3.31
C ASP A 198 -13.83 7.63 -3.42
N TYR A 199 -14.52 7.59 -2.27
CA TYR A 199 -15.92 7.23 -2.15
C TYR A 199 -16.64 8.15 -1.16
N ALA A 200 -17.71 8.82 -1.62
CA ALA A 200 -18.55 9.73 -0.82
C ALA A 200 -17.79 10.90 -0.16
N THR A 201 -16.73 11.41 -0.82
CA THR A 201 -15.94 12.56 -0.36
C THR A 201 -16.03 13.71 -1.37
N ASN A 202 -16.45 14.90 -0.91
CA ASN A 202 -16.67 16.02 -1.84
C ASN A 202 -15.43 16.89 -2.08
N ASN A 203 -14.43 16.85 -1.18
CA ASN A 203 -13.33 17.80 -1.16
C ASN A 203 -11.95 17.19 -1.45
N THR A 204 -11.86 15.87 -1.53
CA THR A 204 -10.58 15.15 -1.76
C THR A 204 -9.98 15.49 -3.12
N VAL A 205 -10.82 15.55 -4.17
CA VAL A 205 -10.38 15.89 -5.53
C VAL A 205 -9.71 17.25 -5.59
N GLU A 206 -10.34 18.27 -5.02
CA GLU A 206 -9.79 19.64 -4.99
C GLU A 206 -8.54 19.71 -4.10
N ALA A 207 -8.51 18.98 -2.98
CA ALA A 207 -7.34 18.94 -2.11
C ALA A 207 -6.10 18.39 -2.82
N LEU A 208 -6.25 17.37 -3.68
CA LEU A 208 -5.16 16.82 -4.50
C LEU A 208 -4.52 17.91 -5.38
N ASP A 209 -5.35 18.74 -6.04
CA ASP A 209 -4.88 19.83 -6.90
C ASP A 209 -4.10 20.92 -6.12
N ILE A 210 -4.36 21.06 -4.81
CA ILE A 210 -3.66 22.00 -3.94
C ILE A 210 -2.34 21.40 -3.43
N PHE A 211 -2.37 20.20 -2.82
CA PHE A 211 -1.19 19.73 -2.10
C PHE A 211 -0.15 19.04 -3.00
N ILE A 212 -0.54 18.37 -4.09
CA ILE A 212 0.42 17.68 -4.96
C ILE A 212 1.49 18.63 -5.51
N PRO A 213 1.14 19.77 -6.16
CA PRO A 213 2.14 20.68 -6.70
C PRO A 213 3.01 21.30 -5.60
N GLU A 214 2.45 21.62 -4.43
CA GLU A 214 3.22 22.17 -3.32
C GLU A 214 4.24 21.16 -2.76
N MET A 215 3.85 19.90 -2.61
CA MET A 215 4.76 18.86 -2.13
C MET A 215 5.84 18.53 -3.17
N LYS A 216 5.51 18.51 -4.47
CA LYS A 216 6.52 18.40 -5.55
C LYS A 216 7.51 19.56 -5.53
N LYS A 217 7.05 20.80 -5.31
CA LYS A 217 7.92 21.97 -5.14
C LYS A 217 8.86 21.84 -3.93
N ARG A 218 8.46 21.16 -2.86
CA ARG A 218 9.29 20.84 -1.71
C ARG A 218 10.26 19.66 -1.97
N GLY A 219 10.23 19.09 -3.18
CA GLY A 219 11.10 18.01 -3.62
C GLY A 219 10.62 16.62 -3.24
N TYR A 220 9.34 16.45 -2.93
CA TYR A 220 8.75 15.12 -2.72
C TYR A 220 8.40 14.45 -4.06
N GLU A 221 8.72 13.16 -4.14
CA GLU A 221 8.27 12.23 -5.17
C GLU A 221 7.04 11.47 -4.66
N PHE A 222 6.01 11.35 -5.49
CA PHE A 222 4.85 10.52 -5.19
C PHE A 222 4.99 9.17 -5.88
N VAL A 223 4.85 8.09 -5.10
CA VAL A 223 5.04 6.71 -5.54
C VAL A 223 3.91 5.82 -5.02
N THR A 224 3.77 4.61 -5.55
CA THR A 224 2.87 3.61 -4.97
C THR A 224 3.40 3.09 -3.63
N VAL A 225 2.56 2.39 -2.86
CA VAL A 225 3.01 1.81 -1.58
C VAL A 225 4.14 0.80 -1.80
N SER A 226 4.03 -0.06 -2.82
CA SER A 226 5.10 -1.02 -3.13
C SER A 226 6.41 -0.35 -3.52
N GLU A 227 6.38 0.73 -4.29
CA GLU A 227 7.57 1.52 -4.66
C GLU A 227 8.13 2.32 -3.47
N LEU A 228 7.28 2.70 -2.50
CA LEU A 228 7.72 3.38 -1.29
C LEU A 228 8.49 2.46 -0.37
N TYR A 229 8.07 1.19 -0.27
CA TYR A 229 8.61 0.20 0.67
C TYR A 229 9.87 -0.50 0.13
N ASN A 230 9.99 -0.64 -1.18
CA ASN A 230 11.15 -1.24 -1.86
C ASN A 230 12.23 -0.19 -2.13
#